data_de3a795ecb4ce4c15db586923245e4f7
#
_entry.id   de3a795ecb4ce4c15db586923245e4f7
#
_cell.length_a   1.000
_cell.length_b   1.000
_cell.length_c   1.000
_cell.angle_alpha   90.00
_cell.angle_beta   90.00
_cell.angle_gamma   90.00
#
_symmetry.space_group_name_H-M   'P 1'
#
loop_
_entity.id
_entity.type
_entity.pdbx_description
1 polymer ?
#
loop_
_entity_poly.entity_id
_entity_poly.type
_entity_poly.pdbx_seq_one_letter_code
_entity_poly.pdbx_strand_id
1 'polypeptide(L)'
;MAALALGGTALAEIPAMAAGKPKGHDVSSHQKNVNWQSSKAKGARFVYVKATESHTYRNPYFNQQYNGSRNAGLIRGAYHFALPNKSAGRTQAQHFVRNGGGWTSDGWTLPPALDIEYNPYSKHKCYGLSKAKMVSWIQSFSNEVKRLTGRRPVIYTTTHWWNTCTGASRAFASNHALWIARYNSSSAGALPAGWQFWTIWQYDNGGSLPGDQNLFNGSMTQLRKFARGY
;
A
#
# COMPACT_ATOMS: atom_id res chain seq x y z
N MET A 1 10.18 58.02 37.17
CA MET A 1 10.60 57.07 36.16
C MET A 1 10.06 55.66 36.53
N ALA A 2 9.01 55.22 35.88
CA ALA A 2 8.41 53.92 36.16
C ALA A 2 8.87 52.94 35.08
N ALA A 3 9.51 51.85 35.49
CA ALA A 3 9.96 50.78 34.61
C ALA A 3 8.81 49.79 34.39
N LEU A 4 8.35 49.64 33.13
CA LEU A 4 7.43 48.58 32.74
C LEU A 4 8.22 47.26 32.56
N ALA A 5 7.89 46.26 33.34
CA ALA A 5 8.36 44.89 33.14
C ALA A 5 7.47 44.19 32.09
N LEU A 6 8.05 43.86 30.94
CA LEU A 6 7.43 43.01 29.93
C LEU A 6 7.48 41.54 30.39
N GLY A 7 6.34 41.03 30.83
CA GLY A 7 6.18 39.61 31.13
C GLY A 7 6.06 38.81 29.83
N GLY A 8 7.12 38.10 29.46
CA GLY A 8 7.07 37.12 28.38
C GLY A 8 6.31 35.88 28.82
N THR A 9 5.16 35.60 28.21
CA THR A 9 4.46 34.33 28.35
C THR A 9 5.19 33.25 27.51
N ALA A 10 5.92 32.38 28.20
CA ALA A 10 6.46 31.18 27.60
C ALA A 10 5.28 30.25 27.18
N LEU A 11 5.10 30.08 25.87
CA LEU A 11 4.21 29.05 25.35
C LEU A 11 4.82 27.69 25.71
N ALA A 12 4.17 26.98 26.64
CA ALA A 12 4.53 25.62 26.96
C ALA A 12 4.36 24.77 25.69
N GLU A 13 5.47 24.25 25.15
CA GLU A 13 5.44 23.21 24.12
C GLU A 13 4.72 21.99 24.70
N ILE A 14 3.54 21.68 24.18
CA ILE A 14 2.85 20.43 24.47
C ILE A 14 3.74 19.32 23.92
N PRO A 15 4.27 18.41 24.75
CA PRO A 15 5.08 17.30 24.24
C PRO A 15 4.23 16.50 23.26
N ALA A 16 4.71 16.37 22.02
CA ALA A 16 4.08 15.51 21.02
C ALA A 16 4.05 14.10 21.60
N MET A 17 2.88 13.68 22.10
CA MET A 17 2.66 12.30 22.53
C MET A 17 3.15 11.41 21.39
N ALA A 18 3.97 10.41 21.71
CA ALA A 18 4.46 9.44 20.74
C ALA A 18 3.27 8.83 20.01
N ALA A 19 2.89 9.42 18.89
CA ALA A 19 1.76 8.99 18.11
C ALA A 19 2.13 7.61 17.57
N GLY A 20 1.37 6.59 17.95
CA GLY A 20 1.56 5.22 17.44
C GLY A 20 1.61 5.20 15.92
N LYS A 21 2.16 4.15 15.34
CA LYS A 21 2.22 3.98 13.88
C LYS A 21 0.84 4.23 13.25
N PRO A 22 0.73 4.98 12.13
CA PRO A 22 -0.53 5.21 11.45
C PRO A 22 -1.22 3.90 11.10
N LYS A 23 -2.46 3.75 11.57
CA LYS A 23 -3.32 2.62 11.21
C LYS A 23 -3.96 2.85 9.85
N GLY A 24 -4.06 1.81 9.06
CA GLY A 24 -4.76 1.80 7.79
C GLY A 24 -5.47 0.48 7.58
N HIS A 25 -6.09 0.36 6.44
CA HIS A 25 -6.71 -0.89 6.01
C HIS A 25 -6.68 -0.98 4.48
N ASP A 26 -7.01 -2.13 3.95
CA ASP A 26 -7.22 -2.27 2.52
C ASP A 26 -8.55 -2.94 2.23
N VAL A 27 -9.16 -2.55 1.12
CA VAL A 27 -10.51 -2.96 0.74
C VAL A 27 -10.58 -3.34 -0.72
N SER A 28 -11.56 -4.18 -1.05
CA SER A 28 -11.89 -4.61 -2.39
C SER A 28 -13.40 -4.57 -2.62
N SER A 29 -13.87 -5.21 -3.68
CA SER A 29 -15.32 -5.39 -3.91
C SER A 29 -16.03 -6.19 -2.81
N HIS A 30 -15.30 -6.98 -2.02
CA HIS A 30 -15.89 -7.73 -0.90
C HIS A 30 -16.50 -6.82 0.18
N GLN A 31 -15.90 -5.65 0.42
CA GLN A 31 -16.41 -4.67 1.37
C GLN A 31 -17.54 -3.81 0.81
N LYS A 32 -17.83 -3.90 -0.50
CA LYS A 32 -18.87 -3.10 -1.17
C LYS A 32 -18.72 -1.60 -0.87
N ASN A 33 -19.82 -0.92 -0.55
CA ASN A 33 -19.77 0.47 -0.08
C ASN A 33 -19.28 0.53 1.36
N VAL A 34 -18.31 1.40 1.62
CA VAL A 34 -17.66 1.55 2.94
C VAL A 34 -18.13 2.84 3.60
N ASN A 35 -18.45 2.77 4.89
CA ASN A 35 -18.66 3.96 5.71
C ASN A 35 -17.30 4.56 6.14
N TRP A 36 -16.82 5.50 5.37
CA TRP A 36 -15.50 6.10 5.56
C TRP A 36 -15.40 7.00 6.79
N GLN A 37 -16.49 7.65 7.21
CA GLN A 37 -16.52 8.43 8.44
C GLN A 37 -16.35 7.51 9.66
N SER A 38 -16.99 6.36 9.65
CA SER A 38 -16.79 5.33 10.68
C SER A 38 -15.33 4.83 10.69
N SER A 39 -14.73 4.53 9.53
CA SER A 39 -13.33 4.12 9.45
C SER A 39 -12.39 5.20 10.04
N LYS A 40 -12.62 6.47 9.69
CA LYS A 40 -11.86 7.60 10.23
C LYS A 40 -11.99 7.73 11.75
N ALA A 41 -13.22 7.63 12.27
CA ALA A 41 -13.51 7.69 13.70
C ALA A 41 -12.83 6.55 14.47
N LYS A 42 -12.75 5.36 13.89
CA LYS A 42 -12.02 4.19 14.43
C LYS A 42 -10.49 4.31 14.32
N GLY A 43 -9.98 5.42 13.84
CA GLY A 43 -8.56 5.73 13.82
C GLY A 43 -7.83 5.45 12.51
N ALA A 44 -8.52 5.08 11.43
CA ALA A 44 -7.89 4.94 10.12
C ALA A 44 -7.24 6.27 9.66
N ARG A 45 -6.05 6.18 9.08
CA ARG A 45 -5.29 7.30 8.53
C ARG A 45 -5.02 7.13 7.04
N PHE A 46 -4.94 5.89 6.58
CA PHE A 46 -4.73 5.57 5.16
C PHE A 46 -5.51 4.32 4.75
N VAL A 47 -5.67 4.15 3.45
CA VAL A 47 -6.31 2.98 2.85
C VAL A 47 -5.70 2.66 1.49
N TYR A 48 -5.61 1.38 1.18
CA TYR A 48 -5.45 0.91 -0.19
C TYR A 48 -6.76 0.32 -0.70
N VAL A 49 -7.12 0.67 -1.94
CA VAL A 49 -8.37 0.23 -2.58
C VAL A 49 -8.03 -0.60 -3.81
N LYS A 50 -8.57 -1.83 -3.90
CA LYS A 50 -8.46 -2.63 -5.13
C LYS A 50 -9.07 -1.88 -6.29
N ALA A 51 -8.28 -1.58 -7.31
CA ALA A 51 -8.78 -0.97 -8.54
C ALA A 51 -9.08 -2.03 -9.58
N THR A 52 -8.13 -2.94 -9.79
CA THR A 52 -8.17 -3.90 -10.90
C THR A 52 -7.59 -5.24 -10.51
N GLU A 53 -7.90 -6.26 -11.33
CA GLU A 53 -7.28 -7.58 -11.28
C GLU A 53 -7.06 -8.07 -12.71
N SER A 54 -5.95 -8.76 -12.95
CA SER A 54 -5.61 -9.24 -14.29
C SER A 54 -5.62 -8.08 -15.32
N HIS A 55 -6.05 -8.35 -16.54
CA HIS A 55 -6.10 -7.33 -17.61
C HIS A 55 -7.52 -6.90 -17.98
N THR A 56 -8.53 -7.34 -17.23
CA THR A 56 -9.95 -7.10 -17.56
C THR A 56 -10.79 -6.65 -16.38
N TYR A 57 -10.56 -7.20 -15.17
CA TYR A 57 -11.41 -6.91 -14.03
C TYR A 57 -11.20 -5.49 -13.49
N ARG A 58 -12.30 -4.85 -13.15
CA ARG A 58 -12.36 -3.55 -12.45
C ARG A 58 -13.27 -3.70 -11.22
N ASN A 59 -12.84 -3.15 -10.09
CA ASN A 59 -13.66 -3.12 -8.89
C ASN A 59 -14.88 -2.21 -9.09
N PRO A 60 -16.12 -2.72 -9.06
CA PRO A 60 -17.32 -1.90 -9.28
C PRO A 60 -17.56 -0.85 -8.20
N TYR A 61 -16.96 -1.01 -7.02
CA TYR A 61 -17.06 -0.09 -5.90
C TYR A 61 -15.88 0.89 -5.80
N PHE A 62 -14.95 0.85 -6.77
CA PHE A 62 -13.71 1.64 -6.70
C PHE A 62 -13.97 3.13 -6.48
N ASN A 63 -14.88 3.73 -7.22
CA ASN A 63 -15.16 5.16 -7.12
C ASN A 63 -15.67 5.56 -5.73
N GLN A 64 -16.61 4.80 -5.16
CA GLN A 64 -17.10 5.05 -3.80
C GLN A 64 -15.97 4.86 -2.78
N GLN A 65 -15.20 3.80 -2.91
CA GLN A 65 -14.13 3.48 -1.97
C GLN A 65 -12.99 4.49 -2.06
N TYR A 66 -12.52 4.82 -3.24
CA TYR A 66 -11.36 5.68 -3.45
C TYR A 66 -11.66 7.17 -3.17
N ASN A 67 -12.77 7.68 -3.71
CA ASN A 67 -13.17 9.06 -3.51
C ASN A 67 -13.75 9.29 -2.11
N GLY A 68 -14.58 8.36 -1.63
CA GLY A 68 -15.16 8.44 -0.30
C GLY A 68 -14.11 8.45 0.81
N SER A 69 -13.06 7.62 0.70
CA SER A 69 -11.96 7.63 1.66
C SER A 69 -11.22 8.96 1.67
N ARG A 70 -10.98 9.55 0.51
CA ARG A 70 -10.37 10.88 0.39
C ARG A 70 -11.23 11.98 1.01
N ASN A 71 -12.54 11.95 0.75
CA ASN A 71 -13.50 12.90 1.30
C ASN A 71 -13.60 12.81 2.83
N ALA A 72 -13.42 11.63 3.40
CA ALA A 72 -13.31 11.44 4.85
C ALA A 72 -11.94 11.86 5.42
N GLY A 73 -10.98 12.29 4.59
CA GLY A 73 -9.66 12.75 5.00
C GLY A 73 -8.67 11.62 5.28
N LEU A 74 -8.78 10.48 4.59
CA LEU A 74 -7.77 9.43 4.58
C LEU A 74 -6.78 9.67 3.42
N ILE A 75 -5.52 9.34 3.65
CA ILE A 75 -4.53 9.18 2.58
C ILE A 75 -4.87 7.86 1.89
N ARG A 76 -5.07 7.86 0.56
CA ARG A 76 -5.52 6.67 -0.16
C ARG A 76 -4.58 6.32 -1.31
N GLY A 77 -4.53 5.04 -1.63
CA GLY A 77 -3.85 4.49 -2.79
C GLY A 77 -4.71 3.43 -3.48
N ALA A 78 -4.29 3.04 -4.66
CA ALA A 78 -4.93 1.94 -5.39
C ALA A 78 -3.99 0.75 -5.49
N TYR A 79 -4.53 -0.47 -5.49
CA TYR A 79 -3.76 -1.67 -5.77
C TYR A 79 -4.33 -2.50 -6.92
N HIS A 80 -3.44 -3.25 -7.53
CA HIS A 80 -3.71 -4.19 -8.60
C HIS A 80 -3.42 -5.60 -8.14
N PHE A 81 -4.40 -6.50 -8.20
CA PHE A 81 -4.20 -7.92 -7.96
C PHE A 81 -3.67 -8.59 -9.24
N ALA A 82 -2.46 -9.10 -9.17
CA ALA A 82 -1.77 -9.65 -10.33
C ALA A 82 -2.16 -11.10 -10.63
N LEU A 83 -2.40 -11.39 -11.89
CA LEU A 83 -2.51 -12.76 -12.42
C LEU A 83 -1.47 -12.96 -13.54
N PRO A 84 -0.21 -13.25 -13.19
CA PRO A 84 0.90 -13.32 -14.15
C PRO A 84 0.71 -14.32 -15.31
N ASN A 85 -0.10 -15.34 -15.12
CA ASN A 85 -0.42 -16.34 -16.16
C ASN A 85 -1.50 -15.88 -17.16
N LYS A 86 -2.13 -14.71 -16.94
CA LYS A 86 -3.24 -14.25 -17.80
C LYS A 86 -2.79 -13.28 -18.88
N SER A 87 -1.77 -12.45 -18.60
CA SER A 87 -1.20 -11.51 -19.57
C SER A 87 0.15 -10.97 -19.09
N ALA A 88 0.87 -10.29 -19.99
CA ALA A 88 2.14 -9.65 -19.66
C ALA A 88 2.00 -8.59 -18.57
N GLY A 89 3.05 -8.38 -17.76
CA GLY A 89 3.07 -7.40 -16.68
C GLY A 89 2.79 -5.98 -17.18
N ARG A 90 3.36 -5.61 -18.34
CA ARG A 90 3.06 -4.33 -19.01
C ARG A 90 1.56 -4.14 -19.30
N THR A 91 0.89 -5.17 -19.81
CA THR A 91 -0.54 -5.11 -20.14
C THR A 91 -1.39 -4.89 -18.88
N GLN A 92 -1.09 -5.62 -17.78
CA GLN A 92 -1.79 -5.45 -16.51
C GLN A 92 -1.50 -4.07 -15.88
N ALA A 93 -0.27 -3.57 -15.97
CA ALA A 93 0.08 -2.22 -15.52
C ALA A 93 -0.70 -1.13 -16.26
N GLN A 94 -0.84 -1.25 -17.58
CA GLN A 94 -1.62 -0.31 -18.40
C GLN A 94 -3.10 -0.35 -18.02
N HIS A 95 -3.67 -1.55 -17.84
CA HIS A 95 -5.04 -1.71 -17.37
C HIS A 95 -5.23 -1.07 -15.99
N PHE A 96 -4.31 -1.30 -15.06
CA PHE A 96 -4.34 -0.74 -13.71
C PHE A 96 -4.30 0.79 -13.71
N VAL A 97 -3.33 1.39 -14.39
CA VAL A 97 -3.15 2.85 -14.37
C VAL A 97 -4.34 3.57 -15.02
N ARG A 98 -4.90 3.02 -16.10
CA ARG A 98 -6.11 3.57 -16.75
C ARG A 98 -7.36 3.49 -15.89
N ASN A 99 -7.40 2.60 -14.89
CA ASN A 99 -8.57 2.30 -14.07
C ASN A 99 -8.35 2.57 -12.57
N GLY A 100 -7.56 3.58 -12.23
CA GLY A 100 -7.40 4.07 -10.86
C GLY A 100 -6.01 3.98 -10.27
N GLY A 101 -5.06 3.30 -10.92
CA GLY A 101 -3.67 3.18 -10.48
C GLY A 101 -2.78 4.41 -10.74
N GLY A 102 -3.38 5.58 -11.00
CA GLY A 102 -2.64 6.83 -11.15
C GLY A 102 -2.02 7.31 -9.84
N TRP A 103 -1.02 8.20 -9.93
CA TRP A 103 -0.38 8.82 -8.79
C TRP A 103 -0.12 10.30 -9.02
N THR A 104 -0.26 11.09 -7.93
CA THR A 104 0.09 12.51 -7.89
C THR A 104 0.82 12.82 -6.59
N SER A 105 1.78 13.76 -6.62
CA SER A 105 2.61 14.19 -5.49
C SER A 105 1.86 15.14 -4.55
N ASP A 106 0.60 14.85 -4.22
CA ASP A 106 -0.29 15.74 -3.46
C ASP A 106 -0.24 15.51 -1.94
N GLY A 107 0.50 14.51 -1.48
CA GLY A 107 0.55 14.09 -0.07
C GLY A 107 -0.70 13.36 0.43
N TRP A 108 -1.61 13.03 -0.49
CA TRP A 108 -2.87 12.33 -0.24
C TRP A 108 -3.05 11.08 -1.09
N THR A 109 -2.23 10.94 -2.13
CA THR A 109 -2.22 9.79 -3.02
C THR A 109 -0.99 8.93 -2.75
N LEU A 110 -1.19 7.73 -2.20
CA LEU A 110 -0.13 6.74 -2.01
C LEU A 110 0.38 6.24 -3.36
N PRO A 111 1.64 5.82 -3.45
CA PRO A 111 2.14 5.15 -4.65
C PRO A 111 1.22 3.99 -5.04
N PRO A 112 1.04 3.72 -6.35
CA PRO A 112 0.33 2.53 -6.81
C PRO A 112 0.89 1.27 -6.16
N ALA A 113 0.08 0.24 -5.92
CA ALA A 113 0.58 -1.01 -5.35
C ALA A 113 0.34 -2.19 -6.30
N LEU A 114 1.35 -3.05 -6.41
CA LEU A 114 1.29 -4.35 -7.02
C LEU A 114 1.06 -5.39 -5.93
N ASP A 115 -0.08 -6.03 -5.95
CA ASP A 115 -0.39 -7.18 -5.14
C ASP A 115 0.00 -8.45 -5.91
N ILE A 116 1.08 -9.08 -5.46
CA ILE A 116 1.64 -10.29 -6.07
C ILE A 116 1.83 -11.38 -5.01
N GLU A 117 0.93 -12.33 -5.02
CA GLU A 117 0.81 -13.37 -4.02
C GLU A 117 0.35 -14.71 -4.61
N TYR A 118 -0.08 -15.65 -3.76
CA TYR A 118 -0.57 -16.96 -4.19
C TYR A 118 -1.73 -16.87 -5.17
N ASN A 119 -1.69 -17.73 -6.19
CA ASN A 119 -2.80 -17.85 -7.12
C ASN A 119 -4.03 -18.47 -6.42
N PRO A 120 -5.11 -17.68 -6.24
CA PRO A 120 -6.31 -18.17 -5.55
C PRO A 120 -7.20 -19.03 -6.45
N TYR A 121 -6.92 -19.06 -7.77
CA TYR A 121 -7.76 -19.70 -8.78
C TYR A 121 -7.23 -21.07 -9.25
N SER A 122 -6.05 -21.48 -8.80
CA SER A 122 -5.47 -22.77 -9.17
C SER A 122 -4.44 -23.27 -8.16
N LYS A 123 -4.15 -24.60 -8.24
CA LYS A 123 -3.10 -25.21 -7.42
C LYS A 123 -1.68 -24.74 -7.77
N HIS A 124 -1.49 -24.07 -8.90
CA HIS A 124 -0.19 -23.53 -9.32
C HIS A 124 0.12 -22.22 -8.58
N LYS A 125 0.63 -22.35 -7.37
CA LYS A 125 0.88 -21.21 -6.44
C LYS A 125 1.68 -20.07 -7.05
N CYS A 126 2.61 -20.36 -7.97
CA CYS A 126 3.42 -19.38 -8.71
C CYS A 126 2.91 -19.19 -10.15
N TYR A 127 1.61 -19.38 -10.41
CA TYR A 127 0.98 -19.15 -11.72
C TYR A 127 1.56 -20.00 -12.87
N GLY A 128 2.27 -21.09 -12.58
CA GLY A 128 2.96 -21.90 -13.57
C GLY A 128 4.20 -21.25 -14.19
N LEU A 129 4.67 -20.14 -13.64
CA LEU A 129 5.87 -19.43 -14.10
C LEU A 129 7.12 -19.96 -13.38
N SER A 130 8.24 -20.03 -14.10
CA SER A 130 9.55 -20.18 -13.46
C SER A 130 9.92 -18.92 -12.67
N LYS A 131 10.83 -19.06 -11.71
CA LYS A 131 11.33 -17.94 -10.88
C LYS A 131 11.82 -16.77 -11.73
N ALA A 132 12.60 -17.03 -12.77
CA ALA A 132 13.10 -16.01 -13.67
C ALA A 132 11.97 -15.30 -14.46
N LYS A 133 11.00 -16.05 -14.96
CA LYS A 133 9.83 -15.49 -15.65
C LYS A 133 8.98 -14.64 -14.70
N MET A 134 8.82 -15.06 -13.44
CA MET A 134 8.11 -14.26 -12.43
C MET A 134 8.81 -12.94 -12.15
N VAL A 135 10.13 -12.94 -11.94
CA VAL A 135 10.94 -11.73 -11.75
C VAL A 135 10.82 -10.80 -12.97
N SER A 136 10.94 -11.33 -14.17
CA SER A 136 10.78 -10.54 -15.41
C SER A 136 9.37 -9.96 -15.54
N TRP A 137 8.34 -10.69 -15.14
CA TRP A 137 6.97 -10.21 -15.15
C TRP A 137 6.75 -9.03 -14.19
N ILE A 138 7.24 -9.17 -12.94
CA ILE A 138 7.17 -8.10 -11.92
C ILE A 138 7.93 -6.87 -12.41
N GLN A 139 9.12 -7.05 -12.99
CA GLN A 139 9.92 -5.95 -13.54
C GLN A 139 9.19 -5.23 -14.69
N SER A 140 8.55 -5.99 -15.58
CA SER A 140 7.76 -5.45 -16.69
C SER A 140 6.58 -4.60 -16.18
N PHE A 141 5.84 -5.10 -15.18
CA PHE A 141 4.76 -4.35 -14.52
C PHE A 141 5.28 -3.07 -13.88
N SER A 142 6.31 -3.18 -13.04
CA SER A 142 6.88 -2.04 -12.31
C SER A 142 7.43 -0.94 -13.23
N ASN A 143 8.13 -1.32 -14.28
CA ASN A 143 8.68 -0.36 -15.24
C ASN A 143 7.57 0.40 -15.97
N GLU A 144 6.50 -0.28 -16.33
CA GLU A 144 5.37 0.37 -17.01
C GLU A 144 4.58 1.28 -16.08
N VAL A 145 4.33 0.87 -14.82
CA VAL A 145 3.73 1.76 -13.81
C VAL A 145 4.59 3.01 -13.63
N LYS A 146 5.91 2.86 -13.47
CA LYS A 146 6.82 4.01 -13.34
C LYS A 146 6.78 4.90 -14.58
N ARG A 147 6.76 4.33 -15.78
CA ARG A 147 6.68 5.09 -17.03
C ARG A 147 5.40 5.93 -17.12
N LEU A 148 4.27 5.37 -16.68
CA LEU A 148 2.96 6.01 -16.79
C LEU A 148 2.68 7.02 -15.66
N THR A 149 3.25 6.81 -14.48
CA THR A 149 2.92 7.61 -13.28
C THR A 149 4.09 8.41 -12.72
N GLY A 150 5.31 8.16 -13.18
CA GLY A 150 6.54 8.69 -12.59
C GLY A 150 6.96 7.96 -11.31
N ARG A 151 6.12 7.06 -10.75
CA ARG A 151 6.34 6.40 -9.45
C ARG A 151 6.43 4.89 -9.58
N ARG A 152 7.41 4.26 -8.93
CA ARG A 152 7.45 2.80 -8.81
C ARG A 152 6.35 2.31 -7.88
N PRO A 153 5.73 1.16 -8.17
CA PRO A 153 4.71 0.61 -7.30
C PRO A 153 5.32 0.13 -5.96
N VAL A 154 4.52 0.19 -4.92
CA VAL A 154 4.71 -0.64 -3.71
C VAL A 154 4.52 -2.10 -4.11
N ILE A 155 5.31 -3.01 -3.55
CA ILE A 155 5.12 -4.46 -3.72
C ILE A 155 4.46 -5.02 -2.45
N TYR A 156 3.23 -5.52 -2.60
CA TYR A 156 2.57 -6.35 -1.59
C TYR A 156 2.84 -7.81 -1.87
N THR A 157 3.26 -8.54 -0.83
CA THR A 157 3.55 -9.97 -0.91
C THR A 157 3.68 -10.60 0.49
N THR A 158 3.87 -11.91 0.55
CA THR A 158 4.37 -12.61 1.74
C THR A 158 5.82 -13.05 1.53
N THR A 159 6.60 -13.15 2.61
CA THR A 159 7.99 -13.63 2.53
C THR A 159 8.08 -15.03 1.92
N HIS A 160 7.15 -15.91 2.29
CA HIS A 160 7.14 -17.28 1.77
C HIS A 160 6.87 -17.32 0.26
N TRP A 161 5.86 -16.57 -0.21
CA TRP A 161 5.57 -16.52 -1.64
C TRP A 161 6.75 -15.96 -2.43
N TRP A 162 7.31 -14.84 -1.96
CA TRP A 162 8.43 -14.19 -2.63
C TRP A 162 9.62 -15.12 -2.80
N ASN A 163 10.02 -15.79 -1.71
CA ASN A 163 11.15 -16.71 -1.75
C ASN A 163 10.89 -17.89 -2.67
N THR A 164 9.68 -18.44 -2.64
CA THR A 164 9.29 -19.60 -3.46
C THR A 164 9.21 -19.23 -4.92
N CYS A 165 8.48 -18.16 -5.25
CA CYS A 165 8.07 -17.87 -6.63
C CYS A 165 9.05 -16.97 -7.39
N THR A 166 9.92 -16.22 -6.68
CA THR A 166 10.97 -15.41 -7.31
C THR A 166 12.38 -15.94 -7.11
N GLY A 167 12.55 -17.00 -6.28
CA GLY A 167 13.87 -17.47 -5.86
C GLY A 167 14.58 -16.50 -4.93
N ALA A 168 13.84 -15.84 -4.03
CA ALA A 168 14.36 -14.83 -3.12
C ALA A 168 15.06 -13.66 -3.86
N SER A 169 14.46 -13.20 -4.94
CA SER A 169 15.03 -12.12 -5.76
C SER A 169 15.27 -10.85 -4.94
N ARG A 170 16.47 -10.27 -5.08
CA ARG A 170 16.86 -9.00 -4.45
C ARG A 170 16.68 -7.79 -5.38
N ALA A 171 16.20 -7.99 -6.62
CA ALA A 171 16.19 -6.98 -7.67
C ALA A 171 15.29 -5.76 -7.39
N PHE A 172 14.40 -5.84 -6.42
CA PHE A 172 13.38 -4.82 -6.16
C PHE A 172 13.61 -4.05 -4.85
N ALA A 173 14.35 -4.62 -3.92
CA ALA A 173 14.44 -4.12 -2.56
C ALA A 173 15.04 -2.72 -2.43
N SER A 174 15.92 -2.31 -3.34
CA SER A 174 16.59 -1.01 -3.31
C SER A 174 15.70 0.15 -3.77
N ASN A 175 14.61 -0.13 -4.49
CA ASN A 175 13.80 0.92 -5.13
C ASN A 175 12.29 0.70 -5.11
N HIS A 176 11.82 -0.31 -4.36
CA HIS A 176 10.40 -0.55 -4.13
C HIS A 176 10.11 -0.61 -2.63
N ALA A 177 9.10 0.12 -2.20
CA ALA A 177 8.56 0.00 -0.86
C ALA A 177 7.90 -1.38 -0.70
N LEU A 178 8.07 -1.99 0.48
CA LEU A 178 7.50 -3.29 0.81
C LEU A 178 6.21 -3.15 1.62
N TRP A 179 5.15 -3.78 1.16
CA TRP A 179 3.93 -4.02 1.92
C TRP A 179 3.86 -5.53 2.20
N ILE A 180 4.21 -5.90 3.42
CA ILE A 180 4.33 -7.31 3.83
C ILE A 180 3.08 -7.80 4.54
N ALA A 181 2.57 -8.97 4.16
CA ALA A 181 1.49 -9.62 4.87
C ALA A 181 2.04 -10.70 5.81
N ARG A 182 1.65 -10.62 7.07
CA ARG A 182 1.88 -11.64 8.09
C ARG A 182 0.87 -11.48 9.22
N TYR A 183 0.00 -12.46 9.38
CA TYR A 183 -1.09 -12.46 10.36
C TYR A 183 -0.72 -13.24 11.63
N ASN A 184 -1.52 -13.06 12.69
CA ASN A 184 -1.40 -13.77 13.96
C ASN A 184 0.03 -13.70 14.54
N SER A 185 0.64 -12.53 14.48
CA SER A 185 2.03 -12.30 14.88
C SER A 185 2.21 -10.93 15.53
N SER A 186 3.16 -10.83 16.44
CA SER A 186 3.54 -9.56 17.09
C SER A 186 4.49 -8.70 16.22
N SER A 187 4.96 -9.21 15.07
CA SER A 187 5.88 -8.50 14.18
C SER A 187 5.73 -8.93 12.73
N ALA A 188 6.21 -8.13 11.80
CA ALA A 188 6.27 -8.47 10.38
C ALA A 188 7.20 -9.64 10.05
N GLY A 189 8.04 -10.06 11.00
CA GLY A 189 8.95 -11.20 10.89
C GLY A 189 10.08 -11.02 9.89
N ALA A 190 10.62 -12.13 9.42
CA ALA A 190 11.66 -12.12 8.39
C ALA A 190 11.11 -11.54 7.09
N LEU A 191 11.82 -10.58 6.52
CA LEU A 191 11.43 -9.91 5.28
C LEU A 191 11.92 -10.67 4.04
N PRO A 192 11.31 -10.46 2.89
CA PRO A 192 11.83 -10.97 1.62
C PRO A 192 13.25 -10.48 1.35
N ALA A 193 14.04 -11.28 0.63
CA ALA A 193 15.46 -11.00 0.40
C ALA A 193 15.74 -9.60 -0.14
N GLY A 194 16.67 -8.91 0.48
CA GLY A 194 17.14 -7.57 0.10
C GLY A 194 16.45 -6.42 0.84
N TRP A 195 15.19 -6.55 1.25
CA TRP A 195 14.54 -5.51 2.05
C TRP A 195 15.09 -5.48 3.48
N GLN A 196 15.49 -4.29 3.93
CA GLN A 196 15.99 -4.05 5.30
C GLN A 196 14.86 -3.67 6.26
N PHE A 197 13.75 -3.14 5.73
CA PHE A 197 12.57 -2.73 6.49
C PHE A 197 11.30 -2.87 5.63
N TRP A 198 10.19 -3.02 6.31
CA TRP A 198 8.89 -2.93 5.69
C TRP A 198 8.39 -1.48 5.71
N THR A 199 7.60 -1.11 4.72
CA THR A 199 6.93 0.20 4.66
C THR A 199 5.53 0.12 5.21
N ILE A 200 4.80 -0.96 4.86
CA ILE A 200 3.47 -1.25 5.35
C ILE A 200 3.44 -2.72 5.78
N TRP A 201 2.80 -2.98 6.90
CA TRP A 201 2.55 -4.34 7.38
C TRP A 201 1.06 -4.59 7.51
N GLN A 202 0.57 -5.54 6.70
CA GLN A 202 -0.77 -6.10 6.84
C GLN A 202 -0.71 -7.18 7.92
N TYR A 203 -1.22 -6.85 9.10
CA TYR A 203 -1.02 -7.65 10.31
C TYR A 203 -2.21 -8.53 10.67
N ASP A 204 -3.39 -8.25 10.10
CA ASP A 204 -4.63 -8.99 10.38
C ASP A 204 -5.54 -8.93 9.15
N ASN A 205 -6.25 -10.04 8.89
CA ASN A 205 -7.27 -10.14 7.83
C ASN A 205 -8.70 -9.91 8.34
N GLY A 206 -8.83 -9.36 9.53
CA GLY A 206 -10.08 -8.97 10.18
C GLY A 206 -9.85 -7.83 11.16
N GLY A 207 -10.87 -7.41 11.88
CA GLY A 207 -10.72 -6.41 12.93
C GLY A 207 -11.75 -5.28 12.89
N SER A 208 -11.41 -4.13 13.48
CA SER A 208 -12.36 -3.02 13.67
C SER A 208 -12.61 -2.18 12.41
N LEU A 209 -11.70 -2.21 11.45
CA LEU A 209 -11.82 -1.51 10.17
C LEU A 209 -12.31 -2.49 9.08
N PRO A 210 -13.04 -2.02 8.06
CA PRO A 210 -13.43 -2.85 6.93
C PRO A 210 -12.20 -3.39 6.16
N GLY A 211 -12.20 -4.68 5.84
CA GLY A 211 -11.09 -5.34 5.14
C GLY A 211 -9.90 -5.62 6.05
N ASP A 212 -8.70 -5.71 5.47
CA ASP A 212 -7.50 -6.15 6.15
C ASP A 212 -6.77 -4.98 6.83
N GLN A 213 -6.21 -5.24 8.02
CA GLN A 213 -5.66 -4.21 8.89
C GLN A 213 -4.19 -3.96 8.60
N ASN A 214 -3.80 -2.70 8.51
CA ASN A 214 -2.45 -2.29 8.16
C ASN A 214 -1.82 -1.31 9.14
N LEU A 215 -0.49 -1.36 9.26
CA LEU A 215 0.33 -0.36 9.93
C LEU A 215 1.34 0.24 8.94
N PHE A 216 1.51 1.55 8.98
CA PHE A 216 2.61 2.22 8.29
C PHE A 216 3.83 2.31 9.20
N ASN A 217 5.03 2.00 8.68
CA ASN A 217 6.27 2.01 9.46
C ASN A 217 6.87 3.41 9.56
N GLY A 218 6.22 4.27 10.30
CA GLY A 218 6.66 5.65 10.49
C GLY A 218 5.60 6.50 11.16
N SER A 219 5.81 7.81 11.17
CA SER A 219 4.86 8.81 11.66
C SER A 219 3.86 9.25 10.57
N MET A 220 2.85 10.02 10.94
CA MET A 220 1.95 10.68 9.97
C MET A 220 2.68 11.61 9.01
N THR A 221 3.73 12.31 9.49
CA THR A 221 4.57 13.16 8.64
C THR A 221 5.30 12.33 7.59
N GLN A 222 5.85 11.18 7.98
CA GLN A 222 6.53 10.26 7.05
C GLN A 222 5.54 9.62 6.07
N LEU A 223 4.31 9.28 6.51
CA LEU A 223 3.27 8.78 5.61
C LEU A 223 2.91 9.84 4.54
N ARG A 224 2.79 11.12 4.92
CA ARG A 224 2.56 12.21 3.96
C ARG A 224 3.75 12.43 3.01
N LYS A 225 4.99 12.33 3.50
CA LYS A 225 6.19 12.37 2.67
C LYS A 225 6.20 11.21 1.67
N PHE A 226 5.88 10.00 2.13
CA PHE A 226 5.77 8.82 1.28
C PHE A 226 4.72 9.00 0.17
N ALA A 227 3.56 9.59 0.50
CA ALA A 227 2.53 9.93 -0.50
C ALA A 227 3.00 11.01 -1.49
N ARG A 228 3.88 11.95 -1.07
CA ARG A 228 4.48 12.97 -1.95
C ARG A 228 5.64 12.46 -2.82
N GLY A 229 6.16 11.25 -2.54
CA GLY A 229 7.25 10.68 -3.32
C GLY A 229 8.66 10.86 -2.75
N TYR A 230 8.78 11.28 -1.49
CA TYR A 230 10.06 11.44 -0.77
C TYR A 230 10.38 10.25 0.12
#